data_19d7fd84614802b33721419f2a636f01
#
_entry.id   19d7fd84614802b33721419f2a636f01
#
_cell.length_a   1.000
_cell.length_b   1.000
_cell.length_c   1.000
_cell.angle_alpha   90.00
_cell.angle_beta   90.00
_cell.angle_gamma   90.00
#
_symmetry.space_group_name_H-M   'P 1'
#
loop_
_entity.id
_entity.type
_entity.pdbx_description
1 polymer ?
#
loop_
_entity_poly.entity_id
_entity_poly.type
_entity_poly.pdbx_seq_one_letter_code
_entity_poly.pdbx_strand_id
1 'polypeptide(L)'
;MSNYRRVTRLGAIAAVGALALAACSSTTTPTTSGSPSASAASGYNAAIDAIVNPSTATGGTLKVAAQGDCDAWDPARTYYAYCWDLQRLFTRTLMGLAGVAGPGGAKAVPDLATAPGSASADKKTWTYHLQAGLKFQDGTTITTKDIKYGLQRLFATDIINGGPSQYFLCLLSTCDASGAPAYKGPYKDPTGDLPAITTPDDTTIVFALNKPFADFDFLMTLPTAAPVEKSKDLGAKYTTAVQSTGPFEFKSYNPSTGVVWVRNPNWVQSTDTIRHPLVNEIDLTFTSDPAVSDKQLAAGTLDLEVDGGVQATFMAQIATGTTFKANADDPTTGFTRYLSIMPSVIPNLDCRKAIFLAINKADLVKARGGIYGGDPATTMTPPTIPGYVKGYDPYPTGADFTGDVAGAKAELVKCGQPSGFSTNMAYVPKGRGPAIFLAVQQALARVGIKVVSAPGDSATYYSNYIGSPANIVAKKLGIAVAGWAADFPTGYGFWESISDGTTILPNGNTDYPSLNDPIINGLLKSSSSADVAAQQGIFEKVDHAVMDQAVYLPFQYDKSLYYRNPRLTNIYLQAGLGNYYDYVNIGVGGGS
;
A
#
# COMPACT_ATOMS: atom_id res chain seq x y z
N MET A 1 -36.14 -42.59 -42.69
CA MET A 1 -36.31 -44.00 -42.33
C MET A 1 -35.77 -44.13 -40.93
N SER A 2 -36.67 -44.11 -39.99
CA SER A 2 -37.19 -45.28 -39.19
C SER A 2 -36.18 -45.77 -38.18
N ASN A 3 -36.39 -45.92 -36.91
CA ASN A 3 -37.47 -45.86 -35.92
C ASN A 3 -36.84 -46.10 -34.56
N TYR A 4 -37.26 -45.37 -33.47
CA TYR A 4 -38.05 -45.83 -32.32
C TYR A 4 -37.56 -47.10 -31.57
N ARG A 5 -37.37 -47.10 -30.21
CA ARG A 5 -38.33 -47.11 -29.08
C ARG A 5 -37.53 -47.25 -27.77
N ARG A 6 -37.73 -46.42 -26.79
CA ARG A 6 -38.51 -46.55 -25.53
C ARG A 6 -38.66 -47.96 -24.93
N VAL A 7 -38.39 -48.07 -23.62
CA VAL A 7 -39.25 -48.55 -22.51
C VAL A 7 -38.42 -48.74 -21.22
N THR A 8 -38.59 -47.96 -20.24
CA THR A 8 -39.25 -47.94 -18.92
C THR A 8 -39.19 -49.19 -18.02
N ARG A 9 -38.92 -48.93 -16.75
CA ARG A 9 -39.53 -49.34 -15.44
C ARG A 9 -38.66 -50.15 -14.47
N LEU A 10 -38.44 -49.54 -13.31
CA LEU A 10 -38.97 -49.85 -11.94
C LEU A 10 -38.53 -51.13 -11.28
N GLY A 11 -38.10 -50.99 -10.02
CA GLY A 11 -38.13 -52.01 -9.00
C GLY A 11 -37.27 -51.65 -7.77
N ALA A 12 -37.93 -51.14 -6.74
CA ALA A 12 -37.41 -51.04 -5.37
C ALA A 12 -37.34 -52.43 -4.72
N ILE A 13 -36.56 -52.57 -3.65
CA ILE A 13 -36.97 -53.15 -2.35
C ILE A 13 -35.76 -53.15 -1.38
N ALA A 14 -36.10 -52.80 -0.13
CA ALA A 14 -35.29 -52.68 1.04
C ALA A 14 -34.98 -54.06 1.70
N ALA A 15 -33.94 -54.11 2.53
CA ALA A 15 -33.88 -54.97 3.74
C ALA A 15 -32.80 -54.45 4.70
N VAL A 16 -33.18 -54.05 5.77
CA VAL A 16 -33.00 -54.05 7.20
C VAL A 16 -32.14 -55.23 7.73
N GLY A 17 -31.21 -54.93 8.60
CA GLY A 17 -30.46 -55.88 9.40
C GLY A 17 -29.68 -55.22 10.53
N ALA A 18 -30.12 -55.44 11.76
CA ALA A 18 -29.81 -54.73 12.98
C ALA A 18 -28.63 -55.32 13.79
N LEU A 19 -28.07 -54.42 14.65
CA LEU A 19 -27.56 -54.63 16.03
C LEU A 19 -26.37 -55.57 16.30
N ALA A 20 -25.31 -54.96 16.87
CA ALA A 20 -24.74 -55.45 18.14
C ALA A 20 -23.99 -54.31 18.87
N LEU A 21 -24.48 -53.95 20.05
CA LEU A 21 -23.84 -53.13 21.07
C LEU A 21 -22.74 -53.96 21.76
N ALA A 22 -21.54 -53.35 21.90
CA ALA A 22 -20.60 -53.75 22.95
C ALA A 22 -19.99 -52.48 23.54
N ALA A 23 -20.41 -52.16 24.75
CA ALA A 23 -19.82 -51.14 25.60
C ALA A 23 -18.52 -51.68 26.21
N CYS A 24 -17.43 -50.91 26.07
CA CYS A 24 -16.30 -50.97 26.99
C CYS A 24 -15.80 -49.55 27.26
N SER A 25 -15.91 -49.15 28.50
CA SER A 25 -15.39 -47.94 29.10
C SER A 25 -13.87 -47.91 29.03
N SER A 26 -13.31 -46.81 28.51
CA SER A 26 -11.92 -46.42 28.79
C SER A 26 -11.79 -44.88 28.84
N THR A 27 -11.25 -44.46 29.93
CA THR A 27 -10.83 -43.13 30.36
C THR A 27 -10.40 -42.18 29.23
N THR A 28 -11.09 -41.07 29.13
CA THR A 28 -10.74 -39.92 28.29
C THR A 28 -9.55 -39.18 28.88
N THR A 29 -8.41 -39.27 28.21
CA THR A 29 -7.33 -38.26 28.29
C THR A 29 -7.72 -37.10 27.39
N PRO A 30 -7.55 -35.81 27.80
CA PRO A 30 -7.85 -34.70 26.93
C PRO A 30 -6.82 -34.65 25.80
N THR A 31 -7.26 -34.94 24.58
CA THR A 31 -6.50 -34.67 23.36
C THR A 31 -6.43 -33.17 23.18
N THR A 32 -5.25 -32.61 23.32
CA THR A 32 -4.87 -31.29 22.82
C THR A 32 -5.28 -31.21 21.36
N SER A 33 -6.21 -30.32 21.08
CA SER A 33 -6.57 -29.92 19.71
C SER A 33 -5.33 -29.37 19.00
N GLY A 34 -4.70 -30.18 18.17
CA GLY A 34 -3.69 -29.77 17.24
C GLY A 34 -4.30 -28.73 16.29
N SER A 35 -3.73 -27.55 16.25
CA SER A 35 -4.00 -26.58 15.19
C SER A 35 -3.85 -27.26 13.82
N PRO A 36 -4.72 -26.99 12.84
CA PRO A 36 -4.56 -27.55 11.51
C PRO A 36 -3.19 -27.15 10.97
N SER A 37 -2.33 -28.12 10.70
CA SER A 37 -1.09 -27.91 9.94
C SER A 37 -1.47 -27.30 8.62
N ALA A 38 -1.15 -26.00 8.43
CA ALA A 38 -1.31 -25.37 7.14
C ALA A 38 -0.50 -26.18 6.12
N SER A 39 -1.16 -26.66 5.09
CA SER A 39 -0.50 -27.36 3.97
C SER A 39 0.54 -26.41 3.39
N ALA A 40 1.79 -26.85 3.27
CA ALA A 40 2.86 -26.04 2.73
C ALA A 40 2.52 -25.64 1.28
N ALA A 41 2.35 -24.35 1.01
CA ALA A 41 2.14 -23.86 -0.34
C ALA A 41 3.46 -23.88 -1.11
N SER A 42 3.39 -24.20 -2.41
CA SER A 42 4.55 -24.20 -3.30
C SER A 42 4.13 -23.84 -4.73
N GLY A 43 5.06 -23.32 -5.51
CA GLY A 43 4.82 -22.96 -6.89
C GLY A 43 4.68 -21.45 -7.13
N TYR A 44 4.34 -21.12 -8.37
CA TYR A 44 4.10 -19.74 -8.79
C TYR A 44 2.91 -19.12 -8.05
N ASN A 45 3.09 -17.90 -7.54
CA ASN A 45 2.12 -17.15 -6.76
C ASN A 45 1.72 -17.78 -5.40
N ALA A 46 2.51 -18.74 -4.91
CA ALA A 46 2.17 -19.44 -3.67
C ALA A 46 2.19 -18.53 -2.43
N ALA A 47 3.01 -17.49 -2.42
CA ALA A 47 3.15 -16.57 -1.29
C ALA A 47 2.05 -15.48 -1.24
N ILE A 48 1.15 -15.40 -2.22
CA ILE A 48 0.07 -14.39 -2.24
C ILE A 48 -0.92 -14.65 -1.11
N ASP A 49 -1.43 -15.88 -1.01
CA ASP A 49 -2.51 -16.23 -0.09
C ASP A 49 -2.10 -17.24 0.98
N ALA A 50 -0.85 -17.70 0.98
CA ALA A 50 -0.38 -18.74 1.89
C ALA A 50 1.08 -18.56 2.29
N ILE A 51 1.48 -19.26 3.35
CA ILE A 51 2.88 -19.30 3.81
C ILE A 51 3.64 -20.38 3.02
N VAL A 52 4.72 -19.98 2.37
CA VAL A 52 5.62 -20.90 1.66
C VAL A 52 6.70 -21.40 2.61
N ASN A 53 6.98 -22.71 2.55
CA ASN A 53 7.99 -23.40 3.36
C ASN A 53 7.90 -23.08 4.86
N PRO A 54 6.77 -23.34 5.55
CA PRO A 54 6.61 -23.05 6.96
C PRO A 54 7.66 -23.81 7.80
N SER A 55 8.31 -23.11 8.74
CA SER A 55 9.37 -23.64 9.59
C SER A 55 9.42 -22.93 10.93
N THR A 56 9.88 -23.62 11.97
CA THR A 56 10.20 -23.04 13.28
C THR A 56 11.70 -22.91 13.51
N ALA A 57 12.51 -23.27 12.52
CA ALA A 57 13.97 -23.18 12.63
C ALA A 57 14.41 -21.72 12.74
N THR A 58 15.30 -21.45 13.68
CA THR A 58 15.87 -20.13 13.95
C THR A 58 17.35 -20.07 13.61
N GLY A 59 17.86 -18.90 13.30
CA GLY A 59 19.28 -18.66 13.02
C GLY A 59 19.56 -18.24 11.59
N GLY A 60 20.83 -18.07 11.27
CA GLY A 60 21.30 -17.65 9.94
C GLY A 60 21.13 -16.15 9.67
N THR A 61 21.53 -15.76 8.46
CA THR A 61 21.47 -14.39 7.95
C THR A 61 20.58 -14.35 6.72
N LEU A 62 19.59 -13.45 6.72
CA LEU A 62 18.79 -13.08 5.55
C LEU A 62 19.54 -12.02 4.76
N LYS A 63 19.87 -12.31 3.50
CA LYS A 63 20.61 -11.40 2.61
C LYS A 63 19.65 -10.75 1.63
N VAL A 64 19.49 -9.45 1.73
CA VAL A 64 18.57 -8.68 0.89
C VAL A 64 19.28 -7.54 0.19
N ALA A 65 18.73 -7.06 -0.93
CA ALA A 65 19.26 -5.91 -1.65
C ALA A 65 18.15 -4.90 -1.95
N ALA A 66 18.55 -3.63 -2.04
CA ALA A 66 17.77 -2.53 -2.58
C ALA A 66 18.63 -1.71 -3.55
N GLN A 67 17.98 -0.98 -4.48
CA GLN A 67 18.69 -0.12 -5.44
C GLN A 67 19.31 1.12 -4.79
N GLY A 68 18.87 1.46 -3.58
CA GLY A 68 19.39 2.57 -2.79
C GLY A 68 18.88 2.57 -1.37
N ASP A 69 19.28 3.61 -0.63
CA ASP A 69 18.84 3.81 0.75
C ASP A 69 17.36 4.16 0.83
N CYS A 70 16.77 3.98 2.00
CA CYS A 70 15.47 4.56 2.33
C CYS A 70 15.54 6.10 2.31
N ASP A 71 14.41 6.73 2.03
CA ASP A 71 14.27 8.19 2.15
C ASP A 71 14.58 8.69 3.58
N ALA A 72 14.29 7.88 4.60
CA ALA A 72 14.74 8.05 5.97
C ALA A 72 14.59 6.75 6.77
N TRP A 73 15.42 6.55 7.81
CA TRP A 73 15.22 5.52 8.84
C TRP A 73 14.44 6.05 10.05
N ASP A 74 14.34 7.37 10.21
CA ASP A 74 13.44 7.98 11.20
C ASP A 74 11.98 7.64 10.86
N PRO A 75 11.23 6.94 11.76
CA PRO A 75 9.85 6.55 11.52
C PRO A 75 8.92 7.72 11.19
N ALA A 76 9.23 8.92 11.69
CA ALA A 76 8.46 10.13 11.43
C ALA A 76 8.65 10.71 10.02
N ARG A 77 9.68 10.28 9.27
CA ARG A 77 10.11 10.88 8.00
C ARG A 77 10.01 9.97 6.79
N THR A 78 10.06 8.65 7.01
CA THR A 78 10.03 7.67 5.92
C THR A 78 8.67 7.62 5.22
N TYR A 79 8.68 7.48 3.88
CA TYR A 79 7.46 7.43 3.07
C TYR A 79 7.50 6.40 1.92
N TYR A 80 8.63 5.73 1.70
CA TYR A 80 8.67 4.65 0.71
C TYR A 80 8.01 3.38 1.26
N ALA A 81 7.13 2.76 0.47
CA ALA A 81 6.34 1.60 0.90
C ALA A 81 7.20 0.42 1.37
N TYR A 82 8.29 0.08 0.64
CA TYR A 82 9.20 -0.98 1.08
C TYR A 82 9.96 -0.62 2.35
N CYS A 83 10.24 0.67 2.59
CA CYS A 83 10.86 1.14 3.83
C CYS A 83 9.90 1.01 5.02
N TRP A 84 8.59 1.24 4.83
CA TRP A 84 7.61 0.98 5.88
C TRP A 84 7.56 -0.49 6.29
N ASP A 85 7.74 -1.41 5.35
CA ASP A 85 7.84 -2.83 5.70
C ASP A 85 9.15 -3.14 6.43
N LEU A 86 10.29 -2.56 6.01
CA LEU A 86 11.56 -2.65 6.74
C LEU A 86 11.50 -2.00 8.13
N GLN A 87 10.71 -0.94 8.32
CA GLN A 87 10.49 -0.34 9.66
C GLN A 87 9.93 -1.35 10.66
N ARG A 88 9.14 -2.34 10.24
CA ARG A 88 8.59 -3.39 11.10
C ARG A 88 9.66 -4.26 11.76
N LEU A 89 10.88 -4.25 11.26
CA LEU A 89 12.02 -4.94 11.91
C LEU A 89 12.36 -4.32 13.26
N PHE A 90 12.29 -2.99 13.36
CA PHE A 90 12.84 -2.27 14.52
C PHE A 90 11.85 -1.27 15.14
N THR A 91 10.69 -1.04 14.54
CA THR A 91 9.68 -0.09 15.00
C THR A 91 8.38 -0.80 15.33
N ARG A 92 7.75 -0.44 16.47
CA ARG A 92 6.40 -0.84 16.86
C ARG A 92 5.54 0.39 17.10
N THR A 93 4.24 0.25 16.92
CA THR A 93 3.24 1.31 17.05
C THR A 93 2.07 0.83 17.91
N LEU A 94 1.08 1.67 18.25
CA LEU A 94 -0.09 1.22 19.05
C LEU A 94 -0.82 0.07 18.38
N MET A 95 -1.05 0.18 17.08
CA MET A 95 -1.61 -0.86 16.23
C MET A 95 -0.57 -1.28 15.19
N GLY A 96 -0.67 -2.46 14.65
CA GLY A 96 0.16 -2.94 13.54
C GLY A 96 -0.68 -3.65 12.49
N LEU A 97 -0.11 -3.93 11.32
CA LEU A 97 -0.77 -4.79 10.33
C LEU A 97 -0.52 -6.25 10.67
N ALA A 98 -1.56 -7.09 10.55
CA ALA A 98 -1.49 -8.49 10.94
C ALA A 98 -0.40 -9.26 10.19
N GLY A 99 0.42 -10.04 10.91
CA GLY A 99 1.51 -10.84 10.35
C GLY A 99 1.01 -12.18 9.77
N VAL A 100 0.09 -12.13 8.80
CA VAL A 100 -0.51 -13.29 8.17
C VAL A 100 -0.59 -13.15 6.66
N ALA A 101 -0.58 -14.27 5.94
CA ALA A 101 -0.72 -14.31 4.50
C ALA A 101 -2.14 -13.92 4.04
N GLY A 102 -2.24 -13.46 2.80
CA GLY A 102 -3.50 -13.12 2.12
C GLY A 102 -4.18 -11.86 2.68
N PRO A 103 -5.47 -11.65 2.38
CA PRO A 103 -6.20 -10.42 2.73
C PRO A 103 -6.27 -10.12 4.23
N GLY A 104 -6.08 -11.14 5.09
CA GLY A 104 -5.99 -10.97 6.54
C GLY A 104 -4.85 -10.04 6.98
N GLY A 105 -3.76 -9.98 6.21
CA GLY A 105 -2.60 -9.11 6.44
C GLY A 105 -2.91 -7.62 6.36
N ALA A 106 -3.99 -7.23 5.70
CA ALA A 106 -4.43 -5.83 5.60
C ALA A 106 -5.22 -5.33 6.83
N LYS A 107 -5.39 -6.16 7.87
CA LYS A 107 -6.13 -5.77 9.08
C LYS A 107 -5.23 -5.08 10.09
N ALA A 108 -5.70 -3.96 10.64
CA ALA A 108 -5.10 -3.36 11.82
C ALA A 108 -5.40 -4.25 13.05
N VAL A 109 -4.35 -4.59 13.80
CA VAL A 109 -4.42 -5.42 15.02
C VAL A 109 -3.61 -4.76 16.13
N PRO A 110 -3.86 -5.04 17.41
CA PRO A 110 -3.07 -4.51 18.51
C PRO A 110 -1.58 -4.90 18.39
N ASP A 111 -0.68 -3.92 18.63
CA ASP A 111 0.78 -4.13 18.68
C ASP A 111 1.32 -3.71 20.06
N LEU A 112 1.61 -2.43 20.31
CA LEU A 112 1.94 -1.96 21.66
C LEU A 112 0.69 -1.87 22.54
N ALA A 113 -0.50 -1.70 21.95
CA ALA A 113 -1.77 -1.66 22.67
C ALA A 113 -2.25 -3.06 23.05
N THR A 114 -3.05 -3.15 24.14
CA THR A 114 -3.67 -4.40 24.59
C THR A 114 -4.91 -4.79 23.76
N ALA A 115 -5.53 -3.83 23.09
CA ALA A 115 -6.74 -3.97 22.28
C ALA A 115 -6.81 -2.86 21.21
N PRO A 116 -7.68 -2.99 20.19
CA PRO A 116 -8.00 -1.87 19.31
C PRO A 116 -8.48 -0.65 20.10
N GLY A 117 -8.32 0.52 19.51
CA GLY A 117 -8.71 1.79 20.16
C GLY A 117 -10.20 1.84 20.52
N SER A 118 -10.49 2.24 21.75
CA SER A 118 -11.86 2.50 22.19
C SER A 118 -12.29 3.88 21.71
N ALA A 119 -13.21 3.91 20.73
CA ALA A 119 -13.71 5.15 20.12
C ALA A 119 -14.98 5.67 20.80
N SER A 120 -15.09 6.99 20.96
CA SER A 120 -16.39 7.65 21.26
C SER A 120 -17.39 7.46 20.10
N ALA A 121 -18.68 7.64 20.38
CA ALA A 121 -19.74 7.48 19.38
C ALA A 121 -19.55 8.41 18.15
N ASP A 122 -19.00 9.60 18.35
CA ASP A 122 -18.71 10.59 17.31
C ASP A 122 -17.34 10.39 16.62
N LYS A 123 -16.60 9.32 16.98
CA LYS A 123 -15.27 9.00 16.44
C LYS A 123 -14.22 10.10 16.63
N LYS A 124 -14.41 10.99 17.62
CA LYS A 124 -13.47 12.07 17.93
C LYS A 124 -12.56 11.79 19.12
N THR A 125 -12.94 10.88 20.00
CA THR A 125 -12.09 10.49 21.13
C THR A 125 -11.70 9.03 21.00
N TRP A 126 -10.39 8.75 21.11
CA TRP A 126 -9.84 7.41 21.03
C TRP A 126 -8.95 7.14 22.24
N THR A 127 -9.12 5.99 22.87
CA THR A 127 -8.34 5.58 24.04
C THR A 127 -7.66 4.26 23.78
N TYR A 128 -6.36 4.18 24.09
CA TYR A 128 -5.57 2.95 24.05
C TYR A 128 -4.90 2.69 25.39
N HIS A 129 -4.66 1.41 25.67
CA HIS A 129 -3.92 0.97 26.85
C HIS A 129 -2.71 0.14 26.38
N LEU A 130 -1.51 0.46 26.90
CA LEU A 130 -0.27 -0.24 26.55
C LEU A 130 -0.19 -1.60 27.25
N GLN A 131 0.45 -2.55 26.59
CA GLN A 131 0.86 -3.81 27.19
C GLN A 131 1.95 -3.57 28.25
N ALA A 132 2.06 -4.50 29.20
CA ALA A 132 3.16 -4.50 30.17
C ALA A 132 4.44 -5.06 29.54
N GLY A 133 5.60 -4.60 30.02
CA GLY A 133 6.91 -5.17 29.66
C GLY A 133 7.52 -4.66 28.36
N LEU A 134 6.95 -3.62 27.76
CA LEU A 134 7.47 -2.98 26.55
C LEU A 134 8.76 -2.21 26.84
N LYS A 135 9.78 -2.39 25.97
CA LYS A 135 11.11 -1.77 26.15
C LYS A 135 11.69 -1.26 24.84
N PHE A 136 12.46 -0.20 24.92
CA PHE A 136 13.44 0.17 23.91
C PHE A 136 14.64 -0.78 23.92
N GLN A 137 15.48 -0.71 22.88
CA GLN A 137 16.68 -1.54 22.73
C GLN A 137 17.71 -1.39 23.87
N ASP A 138 17.73 -0.27 24.57
CA ASP A 138 18.61 -0.04 25.72
C ASP A 138 18.03 -0.53 27.06
N GLY A 139 16.81 -1.11 27.03
CA GLY A 139 16.11 -1.64 28.19
C GLY A 139 15.21 -0.63 28.91
N THR A 140 15.18 0.64 28.46
CA THR A 140 14.25 1.67 28.99
C THR A 140 12.80 1.26 28.70
N THR A 141 11.91 1.42 29.68
CA THR A 141 10.48 1.10 29.53
C THR A 141 9.80 2.09 28.61
N ILE A 142 9.04 1.58 27.63
CA ILE A 142 8.19 2.40 26.76
C ILE A 142 6.94 2.81 27.53
N THR A 143 6.61 4.10 27.48
CA THR A 143 5.43 4.69 28.09
C THR A 143 4.57 5.43 27.06
N THR A 144 3.37 5.81 27.46
CA THR A 144 2.48 6.67 26.64
C THR A 144 3.09 8.02 26.31
N LYS A 145 4.00 8.51 27.15
CA LYS A 145 4.71 9.79 26.94
C LYS A 145 5.66 9.71 25.73
N ASP A 146 6.25 8.54 25.48
CA ASP A 146 7.16 8.33 24.34
C ASP A 146 6.39 8.31 23.03
N ILE A 147 5.16 7.74 23.02
CA ILE A 147 4.26 7.77 21.87
C ILE A 147 3.78 9.20 21.61
N LYS A 148 3.33 9.91 22.65
CA LYS A 148 2.97 11.32 22.54
C LYS A 148 4.12 12.15 21.98
N TYR A 149 5.34 11.94 22.46
CA TYR A 149 6.51 12.66 21.99
C TYR A 149 6.82 12.36 20.52
N GLY A 150 6.76 11.10 20.09
CA GLY A 150 6.90 10.70 18.68
C GLY A 150 5.94 11.46 17.77
N LEU A 151 4.66 11.53 18.16
CA LEU A 151 3.64 12.28 17.41
C LEU A 151 3.85 13.81 17.48
N GLN A 152 4.31 14.36 18.60
CA GLN A 152 4.65 15.79 18.71
C GLN A 152 5.74 16.21 17.72
N ARG A 153 6.72 15.33 17.44
CA ARG A 153 7.80 15.59 16.48
C ARG A 153 7.29 15.90 15.08
N LEU A 154 6.17 15.30 14.65
CA LEU A 154 5.58 15.50 13.31
C LEU A 154 5.23 16.97 13.02
N PHE A 155 4.97 17.75 14.05
CA PHE A 155 4.60 19.16 13.94
C PHE A 155 5.78 20.10 13.67
N ALA A 156 7.00 19.63 13.87
CA ALA A 156 8.22 20.37 13.54
C ALA A 156 8.61 20.16 12.06
N THR A 157 7.71 20.49 11.13
CA THR A 157 7.80 20.15 9.69
C THR A 157 9.03 20.70 8.96
N ASP A 158 9.74 21.66 9.53
CA ASP A 158 11.00 22.19 9.02
C ASP A 158 12.23 21.36 9.45
N ILE A 159 12.11 20.56 10.51
CA ILE A 159 13.15 19.66 11.04
C ILE A 159 12.83 18.21 10.70
N ILE A 160 11.60 17.80 10.96
CA ILE A 160 11.05 16.47 10.67
C ILE A 160 10.20 16.58 9.40
N ASN A 161 10.87 16.64 8.27
CA ASN A 161 10.23 16.73 6.96
C ASN A 161 10.11 15.35 6.31
N GLY A 162 9.12 15.17 5.46
CA GLY A 162 8.75 13.89 4.85
C GLY A 162 7.73 13.12 5.70
N GLY A 163 7.49 11.86 5.34
CA GLY A 163 6.50 11.02 5.99
C GLY A 163 5.05 11.47 5.78
N PRO A 164 4.07 10.71 6.26
CA PRO A 164 2.65 11.01 6.14
C PRO A 164 2.13 11.90 7.29
N SER A 165 2.90 12.94 7.68
CA SER A 165 2.54 13.84 8.79
C SER A 165 1.21 14.58 8.55
N GLN A 166 0.82 14.81 7.28
CA GLN A 166 -0.43 15.49 6.89
C GLN A 166 -1.68 14.86 7.52
N TYR A 167 -1.71 13.56 7.78
CA TYR A 167 -2.86 12.93 8.44
C TYR A 167 -3.04 13.35 9.89
N PHE A 168 -1.99 13.84 10.55
CA PHE A 168 -2.00 14.15 11.98
C PHE A 168 -2.11 15.65 12.27
N LEU A 169 -1.55 16.51 11.41
CA LEU A 169 -1.38 17.94 11.72
C LEU A 169 -2.70 18.63 12.06
N CYS A 170 -3.66 18.62 11.13
CA CYS A 170 -4.96 19.26 11.38
C CYS A 170 -5.97 18.36 12.11
N LEU A 171 -5.65 17.07 12.28
CA LEU A 171 -6.46 16.15 13.06
C LEU A 171 -6.23 16.34 14.57
N LEU A 172 -4.97 16.60 14.98
CA LEU A 172 -4.56 16.74 16.38
C LEU A 172 -4.27 18.20 16.82
N SER A 173 -4.23 19.15 15.88
CA SER A 173 -4.07 20.58 16.17
C SER A 173 -5.04 21.38 15.32
N THR A 174 -5.47 22.54 15.82
CA THR A 174 -6.18 23.50 14.97
C THR A 174 -5.25 23.99 13.88
N CYS A 175 -5.78 24.12 12.66
CA CYS A 175 -5.04 24.68 11.51
C CYS A 175 -5.66 26.01 11.09
N ASP A 176 -4.82 26.90 10.56
CA ASP A 176 -5.27 28.12 9.87
C ASP A 176 -5.79 27.83 8.46
N ALA A 177 -6.23 28.86 7.76
CA ALA A 177 -6.76 28.74 6.39
C ALA A 177 -5.72 28.26 5.36
N SER A 178 -4.43 28.28 5.68
CA SER A 178 -3.36 27.72 4.84
C SER A 178 -3.03 26.26 5.17
N GLY A 179 -3.73 25.64 6.13
CA GLY A 179 -3.47 24.29 6.62
C GLY A 179 -2.30 24.21 7.61
N ALA A 180 -1.76 25.35 8.07
CA ALA A 180 -0.66 25.33 9.02
C ALA A 180 -1.18 25.08 10.46
N PRO A 181 -0.64 24.05 11.18
CA PRO A 181 -1.08 23.74 12.53
C PRO A 181 -0.66 24.82 13.53
N ALA A 182 -1.48 25.05 14.56
CA ALA A 182 -1.18 26.00 15.64
C ALA A 182 0.03 25.52 16.47
N TYR A 183 0.06 24.23 16.84
CA TYR A 183 1.22 23.62 17.49
C TYR A 183 2.36 23.43 16.49
N LYS A 184 3.60 23.83 16.86
CA LYS A 184 4.77 23.86 15.97
C LYS A 184 5.84 22.81 16.32
N GLY A 185 5.47 21.83 17.14
CA GLY A 185 6.38 20.75 17.56
C GLY A 185 7.26 21.09 18.76
N PRO A 186 7.92 20.05 19.35
CA PRO A 186 8.60 20.16 20.64
C PRO A 186 9.87 20.99 20.60
N TYR A 187 10.41 21.29 19.41
CA TYR A 187 11.64 22.09 19.26
C TYR A 187 11.38 23.61 19.25
N LYS A 188 10.16 24.03 18.90
CA LYS A 188 9.78 25.45 18.80
C LYS A 188 8.82 25.92 19.86
N ASP A 189 8.03 25.01 20.42
CA ASP A 189 7.13 25.29 21.51
C ASP A 189 7.80 24.92 22.84
N PRO A 190 8.22 25.91 23.67
CA PRO A 190 8.90 25.62 24.94
C PRO A 190 8.03 24.85 25.95
N THR A 191 6.72 24.94 25.85
CA THR A 191 5.80 24.18 26.70
C THR A 191 5.75 22.71 26.25
N GLY A 192 6.08 22.45 24.98
CA GLY A 192 6.23 21.13 24.40
C GLY A 192 4.97 20.28 24.46
N ASP A 193 3.79 20.87 24.68
CA ASP A 193 2.56 20.10 24.85
C ASP A 193 1.66 20.17 23.61
N LEU A 194 1.05 19.00 23.28
CA LEU A 194 0.00 18.85 22.29
C LEU A 194 -1.28 18.43 23.06
N PRO A 195 -2.18 19.38 23.39
CA PRO A 195 -3.32 19.11 24.26
C PRO A 195 -4.30 18.05 23.74
N ALA A 196 -4.32 17.83 22.41
CA ALA A 196 -5.12 16.77 21.79
C ALA A 196 -4.70 15.36 22.21
N ILE A 197 -3.49 15.18 22.77
CA ILE A 197 -3.02 13.90 23.27
C ILE A 197 -2.79 14.02 24.76
N THR A 198 -3.55 13.25 25.57
CA THR A 198 -3.35 13.17 27.01
C THR A 198 -2.83 11.79 27.41
N THR A 199 -1.96 11.78 28.42
CA THR A 199 -1.37 10.56 28.98
C THR A 199 -1.62 10.55 30.48
N PRO A 200 -2.86 10.14 30.93
CA PRO A 200 -3.25 10.17 32.34
C PRO A 200 -2.32 9.38 33.24
N ASP A 201 -1.74 8.31 32.68
CA ASP A 201 -0.72 7.47 33.32
C ASP A 201 0.24 6.91 32.27
N ASP A 202 1.23 6.11 32.69
CA ASP A 202 2.26 5.57 31.80
C ASP A 202 1.75 4.51 30.82
N THR A 203 0.51 4.04 30.98
CA THR A 203 -0.12 3.00 30.17
C THR A 203 -1.38 3.43 29.41
N THR A 204 -1.98 4.56 29.76
CA THR A 204 -3.21 5.07 29.12
C THR A 204 -2.90 6.30 28.28
N ILE A 205 -3.28 6.26 27.01
CA ILE A 205 -3.19 7.40 26.07
C ILE A 205 -4.57 7.69 25.47
N VAL A 206 -4.93 8.96 25.43
CA VAL A 206 -6.22 9.44 24.90
C VAL A 206 -5.96 10.50 23.84
N PHE A 207 -6.62 10.36 22.70
CA PHE A 207 -6.58 11.29 21.57
C PHE A 207 -7.92 12.01 21.46
N ALA A 208 -7.91 13.34 21.38
CA ALA A 208 -9.07 14.19 21.10
C ALA A 208 -8.92 14.80 19.71
N LEU A 209 -9.67 14.29 18.74
CA LEU A 209 -9.56 14.66 17.34
C LEU A 209 -10.44 15.88 17.01
N ASN A 210 -9.96 16.75 16.14
CA ASN A 210 -10.71 17.93 15.69
C ASN A 210 -11.92 17.56 14.80
N LYS A 211 -11.84 16.43 14.09
CA LYS A 211 -12.90 15.89 13.21
C LYS A 211 -13.08 14.39 13.47
N PRO A 212 -14.26 13.80 13.19
CA PRO A 212 -14.43 12.35 13.22
C PRO A 212 -13.42 11.66 12.33
N PHE A 213 -12.88 10.52 12.79
CA PHE A 213 -11.98 9.69 12.00
C PHE A 213 -12.12 8.21 12.38
N ALA A 214 -12.93 7.46 11.62
CA ALA A 214 -13.25 6.07 11.92
C ALA A 214 -12.06 5.10 11.72
N ASP A 215 -11.12 5.45 10.83
CA ASP A 215 -9.93 4.64 10.50
C ASP A 215 -8.72 4.97 11.40
N PHE A 216 -8.93 5.52 12.60
CA PHE A 216 -7.83 5.98 13.46
C PHE A 216 -6.90 4.84 13.89
N ASP A 217 -7.41 3.61 14.05
CA ASP A 217 -6.59 2.42 14.27
C ASP A 217 -5.58 2.20 13.13
N PHE A 218 -5.95 2.51 11.88
CA PHE A 218 -5.01 2.41 10.74
C PHE A 218 -3.95 3.52 10.77
N LEU A 219 -4.28 4.74 11.20
CA LEU A 219 -3.24 5.77 11.40
C LEU A 219 -2.22 5.34 12.46
N MET A 220 -2.68 4.60 13.49
CA MET A 220 -1.81 4.05 14.54
C MET A 220 -0.99 2.85 14.08
N THR A 221 -1.14 2.35 12.84
CA THR A 221 -0.23 1.36 12.24
C THR A 221 0.95 2.00 11.51
N LEU A 222 0.86 3.28 11.18
CA LEU A 222 1.89 3.98 10.42
C LEU A 222 3.17 4.15 11.25
N PRO A 223 4.36 3.98 10.68
CA PRO A 223 5.63 4.17 11.38
C PRO A 223 5.73 5.52 12.11
N THR A 224 5.11 6.56 11.56
CA THR A 224 5.05 7.91 12.17
C THR A 224 4.42 7.95 13.56
N ALA A 225 3.62 6.97 13.94
CA ALA A 225 3.03 6.84 15.28
C ALA A 225 3.92 6.08 16.27
N ALA A 226 5.19 5.82 15.92
CA ALA A 226 6.13 5.11 16.78
C ALA A 226 6.51 5.92 18.02
N PRO A 227 6.76 5.25 19.17
CA PRO A 227 7.33 5.89 20.34
C PRO A 227 8.76 6.36 20.07
N VAL A 228 9.10 7.53 20.61
CA VAL A 228 10.46 8.09 20.56
C VAL A 228 10.86 8.47 21.98
N GLU A 229 11.98 7.93 22.45
CA GLU A 229 12.57 8.33 23.72
C GLU A 229 13.12 9.75 23.60
N LYS A 230 12.51 10.71 24.31
CA LYS A 230 12.86 12.14 24.21
C LYS A 230 14.34 12.41 24.48
N SER A 231 14.96 11.67 25.39
CA SER A 231 16.38 11.82 25.77
C SER A 231 17.35 11.40 24.65
N LYS A 232 16.88 10.59 23.68
CA LYS A 232 17.67 10.07 22.56
C LYS A 232 17.35 10.78 21.24
N ASP A 233 16.38 11.70 21.23
CA ASP A 233 16.02 12.41 20.00
C ASP A 233 17.12 13.37 19.57
N LEU A 234 17.52 13.24 18.31
CA LEU A 234 18.57 14.06 17.67
C LEU A 234 17.99 14.99 16.59
N GLY A 235 16.66 15.22 16.59
CA GLY A 235 15.99 16.00 15.57
C GLY A 235 16.20 15.39 14.18
N ALA A 236 16.59 16.18 13.19
CA ALA A 236 16.83 15.71 11.83
C ALA A 236 17.87 14.58 11.71
N LYS A 237 18.75 14.42 12.71
CA LYS A 237 19.77 13.37 12.73
C LYS A 237 19.29 12.07 13.37
N TYR A 238 18.06 12.00 13.89
CA TYR A 238 17.53 10.79 14.50
C TYR A 238 17.54 9.59 13.53
N THR A 239 17.45 9.82 12.21
CA THR A 239 17.57 8.80 11.16
C THR A 239 18.85 7.95 11.25
N THR A 240 19.92 8.42 11.90
CA THR A 240 21.18 7.68 12.08
C THR A 240 21.33 7.05 13.46
N ALA A 241 20.32 7.19 14.34
CA ALA A 241 20.39 6.76 15.75
C ALA A 241 19.01 6.34 16.29
N VAL A 242 18.17 5.75 15.43
CA VAL A 242 16.84 5.27 15.81
C VAL A 242 16.94 4.27 16.94
N GLN A 243 16.14 4.47 17.99
CA GLN A 243 16.02 3.53 19.10
C GLN A 243 14.96 2.48 18.76
N SER A 244 15.39 1.23 18.64
CA SER A 244 14.49 0.14 18.29
C SER A 244 13.51 -0.19 19.41
N THR A 245 12.28 -0.49 19.02
CA THR A 245 11.22 -1.06 19.85
C THR A 245 10.78 -2.44 19.35
N GLY A 246 11.30 -2.85 18.20
CA GLY A 246 11.00 -4.11 17.50
C GLY A 246 12.02 -5.21 17.78
N PRO A 247 11.86 -6.37 17.09
CA PRO A 247 12.69 -7.56 17.31
C PRO A 247 14.15 -7.45 16.84
N PHE A 248 14.47 -6.44 16.04
CA PHE A 248 15.82 -6.19 15.57
C PHE A 248 16.27 -4.77 15.94
N GLU A 249 17.59 -4.56 16.01
CA GLU A 249 18.24 -3.27 16.21
C GLU A 249 19.37 -3.07 15.20
N PHE A 250 19.76 -1.82 14.95
CA PHE A 250 20.85 -1.50 14.03
C PHE A 250 22.19 -1.91 14.60
N LYS A 251 22.87 -2.86 13.93
CA LYS A 251 24.28 -3.19 14.19
C LYS A 251 25.20 -2.22 13.46
N SER A 252 24.86 -1.88 12.21
CA SER A 252 25.60 -0.90 11.41
C SER A 252 24.70 -0.29 10.34
N TYR A 253 25.01 0.96 9.99
CA TYR A 253 24.36 1.68 8.89
C TYR A 253 25.39 2.53 8.15
N ASN A 254 25.40 2.41 6.84
CA ASN A 254 26.16 3.27 5.95
C ASN A 254 25.29 3.61 4.71
N PRO A 255 24.97 4.90 4.47
CA PRO A 255 24.03 5.31 3.41
C PRO A 255 24.50 4.98 1.99
N SER A 256 25.76 4.58 1.80
CA SER A 256 26.32 4.21 0.50
C SER A 256 26.40 2.70 0.27
N THR A 257 26.36 1.87 1.32
CA THR A 257 26.62 0.43 1.19
C THR A 257 25.52 -0.46 1.75
N GLY A 258 24.79 -0.02 2.80
CA GLY A 258 23.71 -0.84 3.35
C GLY A 258 23.52 -0.73 4.86
N VAL A 259 22.72 -1.66 5.37
CA VAL A 259 22.32 -1.75 6.78
C VAL A 259 22.44 -3.19 7.25
N VAL A 260 22.93 -3.39 8.45
CA VAL A 260 22.90 -4.69 9.13
C VAL A 260 22.08 -4.56 10.40
N TRP A 261 21.05 -5.39 10.52
CA TRP A 261 20.26 -5.52 11.75
C TRP A 261 20.56 -6.84 12.43
N VAL A 262 20.57 -6.82 13.77
CA VAL A 262 20.70 -7.99 14.65
C VAL A 262 19.55 -8.04 15.64
N ARG A 263 19.38 -9.18 16.31
CA ARG A 263 18.34 -9.33 17.33
C ARG A 263 18.46 -8.27 18.43
N ASN A 264 17.33 -7.62 18.73
CA ASN A 264 17.19 -6.76 19.91
C ASN A 264 17.00 -7.63 21.16
N PRO A 265 17.94 -7.67 22.12
CA PRO A 265 17.85 -8.53 23.29
C PRO A 265 16.78 -8.10 24.29
N ASN A 266 16.30 -6.85 24.19
CA ASN A 266 15.27 -6.30 25.08
C ASN A 266 13.84 -6.43 24.52
N TRP A 267 13.68 -6.90 23.27
CA TRP A 267 12.39 -7.23 22.73
C TRP A 267 11.87 -8.58 23.25
N VAL A 268 10.57 -8.64 23.58
CA VAL A 268 9.95 -9.81 24.21
C VAL A 268 8.82 -10.35 23.35
N GLN A 269 8.97 -11.58 22.83
CA GLN A 269 7.99 -12.24 21.94
C GLN A 269 6.56 -12.28 22.51
N SER A 270 6.40 -12.48 23.83
CA SER A 270 5.06 -12.57 24.44
C SER A 270 4.26 -11.25 24.39
N THR A 271 4.90 -10.13 24.06
CA THR A 271 4.26 -8.82 23.85
C THR A 271 3.96 -8.51 22.38
N ASP A 272 4.25 -9.44 21.47
CA ASP A 272 4.13 -9.20 20.03
C ASP A 272 3.54 -10.41 19.32
N THR A 273 2.31 -10.27 18.84
CA THR A 273 1.58 -11.31 18.11
C THR A 273 1.74 -11.20 16.60
N ILE A 274 2.43 -10.15 16.13
CA ILE A 274 2.57 -9.83 14.71
C ILE A 274 3.89 -10.39 14.16
N ARG A 275 4.99 -10.21 14.94
CA ARG A 275 6.35 -10.49 14.50
C ARG A 275 6.87 -11.78 15.14
N HIS A 276 7.34 -12.68 14.29
CA HIS A 276 7.94 -13.97 14.69
C HIS A 276 9.31 -14.10 14.04
N PRO A 277 10.31 -13.31 14.49
CA PRO A 277 11.61 -13.25 13.86
C PRO A 277 12.33 -14.60 13.97
N LEU A 278 12.83 -15.14 12.86
CA LEU A 278 13.50 -16.44 12.80
C LEU A 278 15.01 -16.30 12.59
N VAL A 279 15.46 -15.33 11.78
CA VAL A 279 16.88 -15.11 11.49
C VAL A 279 17.59 -14.37 12.63
N ASN A 280 18.91 -14.54 12.75
CA ASN A 280 19.73 -13.82 13.73
C ASN A 280 20.16 -12.44 13.23
N GLU A 281 20.32 -12.31 11.90
CA GLU A 281 20.84 -11.12 11.26
C GLU A 281 20.13 -10.89 9.92
N ILE A 282 19.93 -9.64 9.55
CA ILE A 282 19.45 -9.21 8.22
C ILE A 282 20.51 -8.28 7.66
N ASP A 283 21.03 -8.62 6.49
CA ASP A 283 22.06 -7.86 5.77
C ASP A 283 21.44 -7.26 4.50
N LEU A 284 21.18 -5.95 4.53
CA LEU A 284 20.67 -5.17 3.39
C LEU A 284 21.83 -4.47 2.69
N THR A 285 22.09 -4.84 1.44
CA THR A 285 23.10 -4.22 0.59
C THR A 285 22.47 -3.26 -0.41
N PHE A 286 23.02 -2.05 -0.56
CA PHE A 286 22.60 -1.11 -1.59
C PHE A 286 23.32 -1.39 -2.91
N THR A 287 22.55 -1.68 -3.97
CA THR A 287 23.05 -2.02 -5.31
C THR A 287 22.35 -1.14 -6.34
N SER A 288 23.03 -0.15 -6.87
CA SER A 288 22.45 0.82 -7.81
C SER A 288 22.05 0.25 -9.18
N ASP A 289 22.59 -0.93 -9.54
CA ASP A 289 22.21 -1.65 -10.76
C ASP A 289 21.38 -2.90 -10.42
N PRO A 290 20.04 -2.86 -10.63
CA PRO A 290 19.15 -3.98 -10.32
C PRO A 290 19.48 -5.26 -11.11
N ALA A 291 20.17 -5.17 -12.24
CA ALA A 291 20.62 -6.36 -12.98
C ALA A 291 21.71 -7.15 -12.23
N VAL A 292 22.42 -6.51 -11.29
CA VAL A 292 23.37 -7.20 -10.39
C VAL A 292 22.57 -8.02 -9.36
N SER A 293 21.52 -7.44 -8.76
CA SER A 293 20.64 -8.15 -7.83
C SER A 293 19.97 -9.35 -8.51
N ASP A 294 19.45 -9.19 -9.73
CA ASP A 294 18.88 -10.29 -10.52
C ASP A 294 19.84 -11.46 -10.72
N LYS A 295 21.11 -11.17 -11.05
CA LYS A 295 22.15 -12.22 -11.21
C LYS A 295 22.44 -12.92 -9.89
N GLN A 296 22.47 -12.20 -8.78
CA GLN A 296 22.70 -12.76 -7.44
C GLN A 296 21.51 -13.61 -6.99
N LEU A 297 20.27 -13.19 -7.28
CA LEU A 297 19.05 -13.98 -7.05
C LEU A 297 19.09 -15.27 -7.86
N ALA A 298 19.39 -15.20 -9.17
CA ALA A 298 19.49 -16.37 -10.03
C ALA A 298 20.61 -17.34 -9.60
N ALA A 299 21.71 -16.82 -9.05
CA ALA A 299 22.83 -17.61 -8.51
C ALA A 299 22.57 -18.13 -7.09
N GLY A 300 21.50 -17.72 -6.41
CA GLY A 300 21.18 -18.11 -5.03
C GLY A 300 22.07 -17.48 -3.95
N THR A 301 22.84 -16.44 -4.29
CA THR A 301 23.73 -15.71 -3.35
C THR A 301 23.03 -14.53 -2.66
N LEU A 302 21.92 -14.05 -3.21
CA LEU A 302 20.98 -13.12 -2.66
C LEU A 302 19.65 -13.83 -2.39
N ASP A 303 18.92 -13.41 -1.37
CA ASP A 303 17.65 -14.01 -0.98
C ASP A 303 16.44 -13.31 -1.58
N LEU A 304 16.42 -11.98 -1.48
CA LEU A 304 15.33 -11.11 -1.94
C LEU A 304 15.87 -9.76 -2.41
N GLU A 305 15.16 -9.13 -3.32
CA GLU A 305 15.20 -7.69 -3.57
C GLU A 305 13.99 -7.06 -2.87
N VAL A 306 14.18 -5.94 -2.14
CA VAL A 306 13.15 -5.40 -1.24
C VAL A 306 12.44 -4.16 -1.78
N ASP A 307 13.00 -3.45 -2.75
CA ASP A 307 12.47 -2.18 -3.28
C ASP A 307 11.81 -2.29 -4.66
N GLY A 308 11.73 -3.50 -5.22
CA GLY A 308 11.13 -3.69 -6.54
C GLY A 308 10.99 -5.13 -6.97
N GLY A 309 10.48 -5.30 -8.18
CA GLY A 309 10.44 -6.59 -8.88
C GLY A 309 11.65 -6.78 -9.79
N VAL A 310 11.84 -8.01 -10.21
CA VAL A 310 12.93 -8.41 -11.13
C VAL A 310 12.89 -7.65 -12.45
N GLN A 311 14.06 -7.47 -13.08
CA GLN A 311 14.21 -6.77 -14.34
C GLN A 311 13.85 -7.65 -15.54
N ALA A 312 13.66 -7.03 -16.71
CA ALA A 312 13.14 -7.69 -17.92
C ALA A 312 13.89 -8.97 -18.31
N THR A 313 15.22 -9.02 -18.13
CA THR A 313 16.04 -10.19 -18.48
C THR A 313 15.72 -11.37 -17.56
N PHE A 314 15.66 -11.17 -16.25
CA PHE A 314 15.35 -12.23 -15.31
C PHE A 314 13.85 -12.58 -15.34
N MET A 315 12.98 -11.59 -15.57
CA MET A 315 11.56 -11.82 -15.85
C MET A 315 11.35 -12.79 -17.01
N ALA A 316 12.10 -12.65 -18.10
CA ALA A 316 12.04 -13.58 -19.23
C ALA A 316 12.50 -15.01 -18.84
N GLN A 317 13.51 -15.13 -17.98
CA GLN A 317 13.96 -16.44 -17.46
C GLN A 317 12.88 -17.07 -16.55
N ILE A 318 12.24 -16.29 -15.69
CA ILE A 318 11.13 -16.75 -14.84
C ILE A 318 9.94 -17.18 -15.72
N ALA A 319 9.62 -16.43 -16.77
CA ALA A 319 8.50 -16.74 -17.66
C ALA A 319 8.68 -18.08 -18.39
N THR A 320 9.90 -18.43 -18.78
CA THR A 320 10.24 -19.62 -19.58
C THR A 320 10.79 -20.79 -18.76
N GLY A 321 11.35 -20.52 -17.56
CA GLY A 321 12.04 -21.52 -16.74
C GLY A 321 11.18 -22.05 -15.60
N THR A 322 10.93 -23.37 -15.54
CA THR A 322 10.07 -23.99 -14.53
C THR A 322 10.59 -23.80 -13.11
N THR A 323 11.90 -23.91 -12.89
CA THR A 323 12.53 -23.78 -11.55
C THR A 323 12.43 -22.36 -11.01
N PHE A 324 12.74 -21.36 -11.83
CA PHE A 324 12.60 -19.96 -11.40
C PHE A 324 11.13 -19.59 -11.19
N LYS A 325 10.25 -20.00 -12.10
CA LYS A 325 8.81 -19.71 -11.99
C LYS A 325 8.19 -20.29 -10.72
N ALA A 326 8.60 -21.47 -10.29
CA ALA A 326 8.10 -22.07 -9.05
C ALA A 326 8.42 -21.26 -7.79
N ASN A 327 9.42 -20.38 -7.85
CA ASN A 327 9.85 -19.52 -6.74
C ASN A 327 9.58 -18.04 -6.99
N ALA A 328 8.59 -17.72 -7.82
CA ALA A 328 8.21 -16.36 -8.14
C ALA A 328 6.76 -16.08 -7.77
N ASP A 329 6.50 -14.83 -7.41
CA ASP A 329 5.18 -14.30 -7.10
C ASP A 329 4.95 -13.00 -7.86
N ASP A 330 3.74 -12.81 -8.42
CA ASP A 330 3.36 -11.66 -9.24
C ASP A 330 2.07 -11.02 -8.70
N PRO A 331 2.12 -10.45 -7.48
CA PRO A 331 0.96 -9.86 -6.84
C PRO A 331 0.59 -8.51 -7.44
N THR A 332 -0.68 -8.11 -7.30
CA THR A 332 -1.12 -6.73 -7.45
C THR A 332 -0.58 -5.90 -6.29
N THR A 333 0.07 -4.78 -6.59
CA THR A 333 0.77 -3.94 -5.58
C THR A 333 -0.13 -2.92 -4.89
N GLY A 334 -1.43 -2.83 -5.26
CA GLY A 334 -2.35 -1.79 -4.77
C GLY A 334 -2.23 -0.45 -5.50
N PHE A 335 -1.28 -0.29 -6.42
CA PHE A 335 -1.20 0.90 -7.27
C PHE A 335 -2.17 0.82 -8.46
N THR A 336 -2.92 1.91 -8.67
CA THR A 336 -3.61 2.19 -9.93
C THR A 336 -2.79 3.20 -10.72
N ARG A 337 -2.45 2.85 -11.97
CA ARG A 337 -1.83 3.77 -12.93
C ARG A 337 -2.89 4.40 -13.79
N TYR A 338 -2.80 5.72 -13.91
CA TYR A 338 -3.82 6.49 -14.60
C TYR A 338 -3.22 7.67 -15.38
N LEU A 339 -4.01 8.17 -16.30
CA LEU A 339 -3.82 9.49 -16.89
C LEU A 339 -4.75 10.45 -16.14
N SER A 340 -4.18 11.49 -15.53
CA SER A 340 -4.97 12.58 -14.97
C SER A 340 -5.38 13.53 -16.09
N ILE A 341 -6.68 13.79 -16.22
CA ILE A 341 -7.23 14.72 -17.21
C ILE A 341 -7.68 15.97 -16.48
N MET A 342 -7.14 17.12 -16.88
CA MET A 342 -7.26 18.36 -16.11
C MET A 342 -8.47 19.20 -16.56
N PRO A 343 -9.55 19.35 -15.76
CA PRO A 343 -10.72 20.16 -16.11
C PRO A 343 -10.38 21.64 -16.32
N SER A 344 -9.34 22.15 -15.67
CA SER A 344 -8.86 23.52 -15.86
C SER A 344 -8.31 23.80 -17.28
N VAL A 345 -7.98 22.74 -18.04
CA VAL A 345 -7.46 22.81 -19.42
C VAL A 345 -8.44 22.20 -20.42
N ILE A 346 -9.16 21.14 -20.03
CA ILE A 346 -10.18 20.45 -20.84
C ILE A 346 -11.52 20.50 -20.06
N PRO A 347 -12.22 21.67 -20.06
CA PRO A 347 -13.37 21.89 -19.18
C PRO A 347 -14.61 21.08 -19.57
N ASN A 348 -14.79 20.79 -20.86
CA ASN A 348 -15.97 20.06 -21.33
C ASN A 348 -15.86 18.57 -21.01
N LEU A 349 -16.86 18.04 -20.30
CA LEU A 349 -16.93 16.64 -19.87
C LEU A 349 -16.91 15.66 -21.06
N ASP A 350 -17.64 15.96 -22.14
CA ASP A 350 -17.70 15.06 -23.30
C ASP A 350 -16.35 15.00 -24.04
N CYS A 351 -15.57 16.11 -24.05
CA CYS A 351 -14.20 16.07 -24.54
C CYS A 351 -13.29 15.17 -23.68
N ARG A 352 -13.48 15.16 -22.34
CA ARG A 352 -12.74 14.25 -21.46
C ARG A 352 -13.18 12.80 -21.66
N LYS A 353 -14.50 12.53 -21.83
CA LYS A 353 -15.02 11.19 -22.16
C LYS A 353 -14.48 10.67 -23.49
N ALA A 354 -14.31 11.54 -24.49
CA ALA A 354 -13.68 11.16 -25.75
C ALA A 354 -12.25 10.64 -25.56
N ILE A 355 -11.47 11.24 -24.67
CA ILE A 355 -10.12 10.75 -24.32
C ILE A 355 -10.22 9.36 -23.69
N PHE A 356 -11.13 9.15 -22.71
CA PHE A 356 -11.31 7.86 -22.04
C PHE A 356 -11.63 6.73 -23.02
N LEU A 357 -12.54 6.95 -23.96
CA LEU A 357 -12.95 5.97 -24.95
C LEU A 357 -11.86 5.73 -26.02
N ALA A 358 -11.10 6.77 -26.40
CA ALA A 358 -10.07 6.65 -27.45
C ALA A 358 -8.81 5.91 -27.00
N ILE A 359 -8.54 5.84 -25.69
CA ILE A 359 -7.30 5.25 -25.18
C ILE A 359 -7.19 3.76 -25.47
N ASN A 360 -6.01 3.33 -25.89
CA ASN A 360 -5.64 1.92 -26.02
C ASN A 360 -4.91 1.50 -24.72
N LYS A 361 -5.66 0.95 -23.76
CA LYS A 361 -5.10 0.49 -22.47
C LYS A 361 -4.14 -0.68 -22.66
N ALA A 362 -4.35 -1.54 -23.66
CA ALA A 362 -3.48 -2.67 -23.96
C ALA A 362 -2.05 -2.20 -24.31
N ASP A 363 -1.91 -1.15 -25.13
CA ASP A 363 -0.59 -0.57 -25.44
C ASP A 363 0.05 0.10 -24.23
N LEU A 364 -0.74 0.72 -23.33
CA LEU A 364 -0.23 1.30 -22.08
C LEU A 364 0.28 0.22 -21.12
N VAL A 365 -0.47 -0.88 -20.95
CA VAL A 365 -0.04 -2.04 -20.16
C VAL A 365 1.25 -2.65 -20.75
N LYS A 366 1.31 -2.80 -22.08
CA LYS A 366 2.52 -3.27 -22.77
C LYS A 366 3.72 -2.36 -22.52
N ALA A 367 3.54 -1.03 -22.58
CA ALA A 367 4.58 -0.03 -22.30
C ALA A 367 5.10 -0.12 -20.86
N ARG A 368 4.32 -0.72 -19.95
CA ARG A 368 4.66 -0.89 -18.53
C ARG A 368 5.15 -2.28 -18.13
N GLY A 369 5.37 -3.19 -19.07
CA GLY A 369 5.91 -4.53 -18.79
C GLY A 369 4.96 -5.68 -19.10
N GLY A 370 3.84 -5.41 -19.77
CA GLY A 370 2.86 -6.42 -20.17
C GLY A 370 2.20 -7.10 -18.96
N ILE A 371 1.93 -8.40 -19.08
CA ILE A 371 1.19 -9.19 -18.07
C ILE A 371 1.87 -9.25 -16.68
N TYR A 372 3.18 -9.08 -16.62
CA TYR A 372 3.94 -9.00 -15.36
C TYR A 372 4.07 -7.56 -14.83
N GLY A 373 3.71 -6.56 -15.63
CA GLY A 373 3.66 -5.17 -15.19
C GLY A 373 2.31 -4.78 -14.60
N GLY A 374 1.26 -5.51 -14.90
CA GLY A 374 -0.07 -5.30 -14.36
C GLY A 374 -1.21 -5.74 -15.28
N ASP A 375 -2.42 -5.64 -14.77
CA ASP A 375 -3.65 -5.95 -15.48
C ASP A 375 -4.36 -4.65 -15.95
N PRO A 376 -5.10 -4.65 -17.05
CA PRO A 376 -5.89 -3.49 -17.47
C PRO A 376 -6.86 -3.04 -16.36
N ALA A 377 -6.86 -1.74 -16.07
CA ALA A 377 -7.75 -1.15 -15.07
C ALA A 377 -9.01 -0.55 -15.73
N THR A 378 -10.17 -0.76 -15.11
CA THR A 378 -11.45 -0.22 -15.55
C THR A 378 -11.96 0.90 -14.64
N THR A 379 -11.55 0.93 -13.38
CA THR A 379 -11.89 1.93 -12.37
C THR A 379 -10.68 2.33 -11.54
N MET A 380 -10.78 3.41 -10.75
CA MET A 380 -9.65 3.92 -9.97
C MET A 380 -9.36 3.06 -8.74
N THR A 381 -10.37 2.56 -8.05
CA THR A 381 -10.15 1.68 -6.89
C THR A 381 -9.48 0.38 -7.33
N PRO A 382 -8.29 0.03 -6.82
CA PRO A 382 -7.65 -1.25 -7.15
C PRO A 382 -8.31 -2.42 -6.41
N PRO A 383 -8.15 -3.67 -6.89
CA PRO A 383 -8.77 -4.87 -6.30
C PRO A 383 -8.45 -5.12 -4.82
N THR A 384 -7.39 -4.51 -4.30
CA THR A 384 -6.90 -4.66 -2.92
C THR A 384 -7.56 -3.70 -1.93
N ILE A 385 -8.35 -2.74 -2.39
CA ILE A 385 -8.91 -1.66 -1.56
C ILE A 385 -10.44 -1.79 -1.45
N PRO A 386 -11.02 -1.58 -0.26
CA PRO A 386 -12.47 -1.50 -0.06
C PRO A 386 -13.13 -0.46 -0.98
N GLY A 387 -14.25 -0.83 -1.61
CA GLY A 387 -14.92 -0.02 -2.63
C GLY A 387 -14.69 -0.51 -4.05
N TYR A 388 -13.74 -1.43 -4.28
CA TYR A 388 -13.57 -2.06 -5.58
C TYR A 388 -14.78 -2.91 -5.98
N VAL A 389 -15.28 -2.68 -7.20
CA VAL A 389 -16.38 -3.46 -7.80
C VAL A 389 -15.86 -4.21 -9.01
N LYS A 390 -15.74 -5.52 -8.89
CA LYS A 390 -15.26 -6.36 -9.98
C LYS A 390 -16.19 -6.27 -11.19
N GLY A 391 -15.62 -5.93 -12.35
CA GLY A 391 -16.37 -5.85 -13.61
C GLY A 391 -17.07 -4.51 -13.85
N TYR A 392 -16.98 -3.55 -12.94
CA TYR A 392 -17.43 -2.19 -13.20
C TYR A 392 -16.48 -1.53 -14.22
N ASP A 393 -17.04 -1.11 -15.37
CA ASP A 393 -16.31 -0.42 -16.45
C ASP A 393 -17.21 0.64 -17.08
N PRO A 394 -17.17 1.89 -16.58
CA PRO A 394 -18.00 2.96 -17.09
C PRO A 394 -17.59 3.48 -18.48
N TYR A 395 -16.39 3.14 -18.94
CA TYR A 395 -15.83 3.55 -20.23
C TYR A 395 -15.25 2.34 -20.97
N PRO A 396 -16.10 1.42 -21.44
CA PRO A 396 -15.65 0.20 -22.06
C PRO A 396 -14.87 0.48 -23.36
N THR A 397 -13.68 -0.07 -23.46
CA THR A 397 -12.76 0.10 -24.60
C THR A 397 -12.62 -1.17 -25.44
N GLY A 398 -13.59 -2.08 -25.35
CA GLY A 398 -13.59 -3.40 -25.97
C GLY A 398 -12.95 -4.47 -25.11
N ALA A 399 -13.23 -5.73 -25.42
CA ALA A 399 -12.71 -6.88 -24.66
C ALA A 399 -11.18 -7.00 -24.71
N ASP A 400 -10.54 -6.41 -25.72
CA ASP A 400 -9.11 -6.35 -25.93
C ASP A 400 -8.46 -5.04 -25.42
N PHE A 401 -9.27 -4.13 -24.86
CA PHE A 401 -8.84 -2.83 -24.31
C PHE A 401 -8.15 -1.90 -25.33
N THR A 402 -8.47 -2.05 -26.63
CA THR A 402 -7.83 -1.26 -27.71
C THR A 402 -8.47 0.10 -27.98
N GLY A 403 -9.57 0.42 -27.31
CA GLY A 403 -10.29 1.69 -27.40
C GLY A 403 -11.51 1.67 -28.30
N ASP A 404 -12.55 2.42 -27.93
CA ASP A 404 -13.75 2.69 -28.73
C ASP A 404 -13.58 3.99 -29.53
N VAL A 405 -13.01 3.88 -30.73
CA VAL A 405 -12.79 5.03 -31.63
C VAL A 405 -14.11 5.64 -32.10
N ALA A 406 -15.17 4.85 -32.30
CA ALA A 406 -16.46 5.34 -32.76
C ALA A 406 -17.16 6.13 -31.64
N GLY A 407 -17.23 5.59 -30.44
CA GLY A 407 -17.76 6.29 -29.28
C GLY A 407 -16.98 7.57 -28.96
N ALA A 408 -15.65 7.53 -29.02
CA ALA A 408 -14.81 8.72 -28.82
C ALA A 408 -15.12 9.85 -29.83
N LYS A 409 -15.31 9.52 -31.12
CA LYS A 409 -15.69 10.50 -32.13
C LYS A 409 -17.09 11.07 -31.87
N ALA A 410 -18.02 10.24 -31.39
CA ALA A 410 -19.36 10.72 -31.02
C ALA A 410 -19.30 11.73 -29.85
N GLU A 411 -18.47 11.47 -28.84
CA GLU A 411 -18.24 12.41 -27.73
C GLU A 411 -17.55 13.71 -28.20
N LEU A 412 -16.63 13.65 -29.17
CA LEU A 412 -16.01 14.84 -29.76
C LEU A 412 -17.04 15.71 -30.48
N VAL A 413 -18.03 15.11 -31.14
CA VAL A 413 -19.16 15.88 -31.76
C VAL A 413 -19.96 16.59 -30.67
N LYS A 414 -20.33 15.90 -29.57
CA LYS A 414 -21.09 16.48 -28.45
C LYS A 414 -20.33 17.66 -27.80
N CYS A 415 -19.03 17.54 -27.65
CA CYS A 415 -18.22 18.61 -27.06
C CYS A 415 -17.87 19.74 -28.05
N GLY A 416 -18.38 19.71 -29.27
CA GLY A 416 -18.15 20.75 -30.30
C GLY A 416 -16.76 20.71 -30.95
N GLN A 417 -16.07 19.58 -30.87
CA GLN A 417 -14.71 19.37 -31.42
C GLN A 417 -14.66 18.16 -32.39
N PRO A 418 -15.51 18.11 -33.44
CA PRO A 418 -15.65 16.91 -34.30
C PRO A 418 -14.36 16.50 -35.04
N SER A 419 -13.41 17.46 -35.20
CA SER A 419 -12.10 17.22 -35.80
C SER A 419 -10.98 17.01 -34.77
N GLY A 420 -11.34 16.92 -33.49
CA GLY A 420 -10.39 16.83 -32.37
C GLY A 420 -9.85 18.21 -31.94
N PHE A 421 -8.89 18.18 -31.02
CA PHE A 421 -8.26 19.37 -30.43
C PHE A 421 -6.79 19.08 -30.09
N SER A 422 -6.07 20.09 -29.58
CA SER A 422 -4.67 19.93 -29.13
C SER A 422 -4.56 20.13 -27.64
N THR A 423 -3.72 19.30 -26.96
CA THR A 423 -3.43 19.41 -25.53
C THR A 423 -1.99 18.98 -25.21
N ASN A 424 -1.40 19.53 -24.13
CA ASN A 424 -0.10 19.11 -23.66
C ASN A 424 -0.22 17.95 -22.67
N MET A 425 0.72 17.00 -22.77
CA MET A 425 0.79 15.85 -21.86
C MET A 425 2.07 15.88 -21.06
N ALA A 426 1.93 15.90 -19.73
CA ALA A 426 3.01 15.80 -18.77
C ALA A 426 3.41 14.34 -18.55
N TYR A 427 4.70 14.07 -18.50
CA TYR A 427 5.29 12.78 -18.15
C TYR A 427 6.73 12.95 -17.70
N VAL A 428 7.30 11.96 -16.99
CA VAL A 428 8.71 11.92 -16.62
C VAL A 428 9.50 11.37 -17.82
N PRO A 429 10.53 12.08 -18.36
CA PRO A 429 11.26 11.67 -19.58
C PRO A 429 12.30 10.58 -19.32
N LYS A 430 12.06 9.69 -18.35
CA LYS A 430 12.89 8.54 -17.97
C LYS A 430 12.04 7.29 -17.78
N GLY A 431 12.67 6.14 -17.78
CA GLY A 431 12.01 4.85 -17.56
C GLY A 431 10.88 4.61 -18.57
N ARG A 432 9.70 4.33 -18.07
CA ARG A 432 8.50 3.99 -18.88
C ARG A 432 7.77 5.21 -19.44
N GLY A 433 8.07 6.42 -18.97
CA GLY A 433 7.36 7.66 -19.34
C GLY A 433 7.31 7.94 -20.84
N PRO A 434 8.43 7.89 -21.60
CA PRO A 434 8.42 8.10 -23.05
C PRO A 434 7.55 7.09 -23.82
N ALA A 435 7.58 5.81 -23.44
CA ALA A 435 6.75 4.79 -24.08
C ALA A 435 5.26 5.00 -23.84
N ILE A 436 4.89 5.39 -22.61
CA ILE A 436 3.49 5.75 -22.27
C ILE A 436 3.04 6.97 -23.07
N PHE A 437 3.87 8.02 -23.16
CA PHE A 437 3.57 9.21 -23.96
C PHE A 437 3.28 8.84 -25.42
N LEU A 438 4.13 8.03 -26.05
CA LEU A 438 3.95 7.61 -27.45
C LEU A 438 2.66 6.79 -27.64
N ALA A 439 2.34 5.87 -26.73
CA ALA A 439 1.12 5.08 -26.79
C ALA A 439 -0.13 5.97 -26.68
N VAL A 440 -0.15 6.96 -25.77
CA VAL A 440 -1.26 7.93 -25.65
C VAL A 440 -1.37 8.79 -26.90
N GLN A 441 -0.25 9.31 -27.41
CA GLN A 441 -0.23 10.14 -28.63
C GLN A 441 -0.80 9.39 -29.84
N GLN A 442 -0.41 8.13 -30.03
CA GLN A 442 -0.90 7.28 -31.13
C GLN A 442 -2.40 6.97 -30.97
N ALA A 443 -2.84 6.62 -29.75
CA ALA A 443 -4.23 6.31 -29.49
C ALA A 443 -5.14 7.50 -29.77
N LEU A 444 -4.80 8.69 -29.28
CA LEU A 444 -5.58 9.91 -29.42
C LEU A 444 -5.54 10.50 -30.84
N ALA A 445 -4.46 10.26 -31.59
CA ALA A 445 -4.38 10.66 -32.99
C ALA A 445 -5.46 9.99 -33.88
N ARG A 446 -5.93 8.79 -33.52
CA ARG A 446 -7.00 8.05 -34.25
C ARG A 446 -8.33 8.82 -34.30
N VAL A 447 -8.52 9.74 -33.36
CA VAL A 447 -9.72 10.57 -33.23
C VAL A 447 -9.45 12.06 -33.46
N GLY A 448 -8.27 12.44 -33.97
CA GLY A 448 -7.91 13.81 -34.27
C GLY A 448 -7.41 14.64 -33.07
N ILE A 449 -7.26 14.04 -31.88
CA ILE A 449 -6.68 14.74 -30.73
C ILE A 449 -5.16 14.73 -30.85
N LYS A 450 -4.55 15.93 -30.92
CA LYS A 450 -3.12 16.12 -31.01
C LYS A 450 -2.51 16.27 -29.62
N VAL A 451 -1.68 15.31 -29.21
CA VAL A 451 -0.98 15.34 -27.94
C VAL A 451 0.44 15.89 -28.12
N VAL A 452 0.77 16.96 -27.41
CA VAL A 452 2.08 17.63 -27.44
C VAL A 452 2.87 17.25 -26.21
N SER A 453 4.14 16.89 -26.39
CA SER A 453 5.05 16.49 -25.33
C SER A 453 5.38 17.66 -24.39
N ALA A 454 5.20 17.46 -23.08
CA ALA A 454 5.53 18.39 -22.02
C ALA A 454 6.20 17.64 -20.86
N PRO A 455 7.47 17.19 -21.02
CA PRO A 455 8.17 16.44 -20.00
C PRO A 455 8.47 17.30 -18.76
N GLY A 456 8.35 16.71 -17.57
CA GLY A 456 8.71 17.29 -16.28
C GLY A 456 9.93 16.62 -15.66
N ASP A 457 10.70 17.37 -14.88
CA ASP A 457 11.84 16.82 -14.14
C ASP A 457 11.38 15.82 -13.08
N SER A 458 12.05 14.66 -12.98
CA SER A 458 11.65 13.57 -12.10
C SER A 458 11.64 13.92 -10.62
N ALA A 459 12.54 14.81 -10.17
CA ALA A 459 12.63 15.21 -8.76
C ALA A 459 11.49 16.13 -8.32
N THR A 460 10.92 16.89 -9.26
CA THR A 460 9.87 17.89 -8.97
C THR A 460 8.55 17.60 -9.66
N TYR A 461 8.44 16.46 -10.35
CA TYR A 461 7.28 16.13 -11.17
C TYR A 461 5.97 16.15 -10.36
N TYR A 462 5.93 15.42 -9.27
CA TYR A 462 4.74 15.30 -8.43
C TYR A 462 4.53 16.49 -7.49
N SER A 463 5.59 17.16 -7.04
CA SER A 463 5.45 18.27 -6.10
C SER A 463 5.11 19.61 -6.77
N ASN A 464 5.78 19.95 -7.87
CA ASN A 464 5.70 21.28 -8.47
C ASN A 464 5.24 21.27 -9.93
N TYR A 465 5.44 20.18 -10.67
CA TYR A 465 5.12 20.18 -12.09
C TYR A 465 3.64 19.86 -12.34
N ILE A 466 3.15 18.70 -11.89
CA ILE A 466 1.72 18.35 -11.92
C ILE A 466 1.03 18.56 -10.57
N GLY A 467 1.76 18.65 -9.47
CA GLY A 467 1.25 18.94 -8.13
C GLY A 467 1.05 20.44 -7.85
N SER A 468 1.16 21.31 -8.85
CA SER A 468 0.84 22.73 -8.74
C SER A 468 -0.28 23.09 -9.70
N PRO A 469 -1.52 23.35 -9.22
CA PRO A 469 -2.64 23.75 -10.07
C PRO A 469 -2.32 24.97 -10.95
N ALA A 470 -1.58 25.94 -10.41
CA ALA A 470 -1.14 27.13 -11.16
C ALA A 470 -0.21 26.76 -12.33
N ASN A 471 0.72 25.82 -12.13
CA ASN A 471 1.63 25.37 -13.19
C ASN A 471 0.90 24.56 -14.27
N ILE A 472 -0.11 23.75 -13.90
CA ILE A 472 -0.97 23.02 -14.84
C ILE A 472 -1.62 24.00 -15.82
N VAL A 473 -2.23 25.05 -15.31
CA VAL A 473 -2.88 26.10 -16.12
C VAL A 473 -1.86 26.83 -16.97
N ALA A 474 -0.76 27.31 -16.39
CA ALA A 474 0.28 28.07 -17.09
C ALA A 474 0.90 27.29 -18.25
N LYS A 475 1.12 25.99 -18.10
CA LYS A 475 1.70 25.09 -19.11
C LYS A 475 0.65 24.39 -19.97
N LYS A 476 -0.65 24.64 -19.75
CA LYS A 476 -1.76 24.00 -20.46
C LYS A 476 -1.64 22.48 -20.47
N LEU A 477 -1.31 21.88 -19.30
CA LEU A 477 -1.18 20.45 -19.14
C LEU A 477 -2.58 19.84 -19.06
N GLY A 478 -3.12 19.34 -20.17
CA GLY A 478 -4.46 18.72 -20.18
C GLY A 478 -4.44 17.25 -19.78
N ILE A 479 -3.29 16.59 -19.92
CA ILE A 479 -3.08 15.18 -19.56
C ILE A 479 -1.79 15.05 -18.75
N ALA A 480 -1.79 14.22 -17.71
CA ALA A 480 -0.57 13.88 -16.97
C ALA A 480 -0.52 12.39 -16.64
N VAL A 481 0.67 11.79 -16.75
CA VAL A 481 0.90 10.41 -16.29
C VAL A 481 1.08 10.40 -14.79
N ALA A 482 0.29 9.58 -14.10
CA ALA A 482 0.37 9.46 -12.66
C ALA A 482 0.09 8.01 -12.17
N GLY A 483 0.19 7.82 -10.88
CA GLY A 483 -0.17 6.59 -10.20
C GLY A 483 -0.43 6.87 -8.74
N TRP A 484 -1.29 6.07 -8.12
CA TRP A 484 -1.68 6.22 -6.72
C TRP A 484 -1.89 4.86 -6.05
N ALA A 485 -1.51 4.76 -4.81
CA ALA A 485 -1.84 3.65 -3.91
C ALA A 485 -2.31 4.22 -2.56
N ALA A 486 -3.09 3.45 -1.82
CA ALA A 486 -3.51 3.84 -0.49
C ALA A 486 -2.31 3.88 0.48
N ASP A 487 -2.26 4.90 1.34
CA ASP A 487 -1.26 5.01 2.41
C ASP A 487 -1.55 4.03 3.57
N PHE A 488 -2.79 3.61 3.72
CA PHE A 488 -3.22 2.50 4.57
C PHE A 488 -4.42 1.79 3.90
N PRO A 489 -4.63 0.49 4.14
CA PRO A 489 -5.49 -0.35 3.31
C PRO A 489 -6.99 -0.14 3.56
N THR A 490 -7.46 1.11 3.46
CA THR A 490 -8.87 1.50 3.54
C THR A 490 -9.26 2.34 2.33
N GLY A 491 -10.56 2.44 2.07
CA GLY A 491 -11.05 3.34 1.02
C GLY A 491 -10.74 4.81 1.31
N TYR A 492 -10.75 5.22 2.60
CA TYR A 492 -10.36 6.59 2.99
C TYR A 492 -8.88 6.85 2.69
N GLY A 493 -7.99 5.91 3.05
CA GLY A 493 -6.56 6.00 2.75
C GLY A 493 -6.24 6.03 1.26
N PHE A 494 -7.16 5.58 0.40
CA PHE A 494 -7.03 5.69 -1.04
C PHE A 494 -7.59 7.02 -1.60
N TRP A 495 -8.77 7.43 -1.16
CA TRP A 495 -9.55 8.46 -1.85
C TRP A 495 -9.35 9.88 -1.32
N GLU A 496 -9.11 10.06 -0.01
CA GLU A 496 -9.05 11.40 0.61
C GLU A 496 -8.06 12.31 -0.12
N SER A 497 -6.83 11.87 -0.27
CA SER A 497 -5.74 12.69 -0.82
C SER A 497 -5.88 13.02 -2.32
N ILE A 498 -6.71 12.27 -3.07
CA ILE A 498 -6.84 12.45 -4.53
C ILE A 498 -8.22 12.94 -4.96
N SER A 499 -9.19 13.09 -4.05
CA SER A 499 -10.54 13.50 -4.44
C SER A 499 -11.30 14.36 -3.42
N ASP A 500 -10.73 14.65 -2.24
CA ASP A 500 -11.32 15.61 -1.32
C ASP A 500 -10.91 17.04 -1.70
N GLY A 501 -11.83 17.76 -2.33
CA GLY A 501 -11.59 19.14 -2.75
C GLY A 501 -11.25 20.11 -1.63
N THR A 502 -11.44 19.72 -0.36
CA THR A 502 -11.07 20.52 0.81
C THR A 502 -9.57 20.40 1.17
N THR A 503 -8.85 19.46 0.54
CA THR A 503 -7.42 19.20 0.79
C THR A 503 -6.50 19.70 -0.32
N ILE A 504 -7.03 20.37 -1.36
CA ILE A 504 -6.26 20.88 -2.49
C ILE A 504 -5.18 21.86 -2.03
N LEU A 505 -3.93 21.57 -2.41
CA LEU A 505 -2.76 22.37 -2.05
C LEU A 505 -2.23 23.18 -3.25
N PRO A 506 -1.60 24.35 -3.01
CA PRO A 506 -0.97 25.14 -4.09
C PRO A 506 0.27 24.47 -4.69
N ASN A 507 0.97 23.62 -3.96
CA ASN A 507 2.09 22.77 -4.39
C ASN A 507 2.07 21.46 -3.61
N GLY A 508 2.57 20.39 -4.19
CA GLY A 508 2.49 19.06 -3.61
C GLY A 508 1.07 18.51 -3.57
N ASN A 509 0.16 19.09 -4.35
CA ASN A 509 -1.22 18.61 -4.47
C ASN A 509 -1.25 17.25 -5.15
N THR A 510 -1.90 16.25 -4.55
CA THR A 510 -2.07 14.91 -5.09
C THR A 510 -3.36 14.75 -5.89
N ASP A 511 -4.34 15.61 -5.63
CA ASP A 511 -5.52 15.77 -6.48
C ASP A 511 -5.16 16.64 -7.71
N TYR A 512 -4.45 16.05 -8.68
CA TYR A 512 -3.95 16.78 -9.86
C TYR A 512 -5.06 17.44 -10.68
N PRO A 513 -6.23 16.84 -10.89
CA PRO A 513 -7.38 17.48 -11.54
C PRO A 513 -7.94 18.67 -10.75
N SER A 514 -7.60 18.79 -9.46
CA SER A 514 -8.22 19.71 -8.49
C SER A 514 -9.74 19.52 -8.43
N LEU A 515 -10.15 18.27 -8.23
CA LEU A 515 -11.55 17.85 -8.20
C LEU A 515 -12.20 18.32 -6.90
N ASN A 516 -13.12 19.26 -7.02
CA ASN A 516 -13.88 19.78 -5.88
C ASN A 516 -15.39 19.60 -6.12
N ASP A 517 -15.85 18.37 -5.99
CA ASP A 517 -17.25 17.99 -6.21
C ASP A 517 -17.98 17.82 -4.86
N PRO A 518 -19.12 18.50 -4.64
CA PRO A 518 -19.82 18.45 -3.36
C PRO A 518 -20.39 17.06 -3.03
N ILE A 519 -20.71 16.22 -4.02
CA ILE A 519 -21.18 14.85 -3.79
C ILE A 519 -20.01 14.00 -3.29
N ILE A 520 -18.86 14.07 -3.95
CA ILE A 520 -17.65 13.33 -3.57
C ILE A 520 -17.18 13.77 -2.18
N ASN A 521 -17.05 15.08 -1.94
CA ASN A 521 -16.69 15.63 -0.62
C ASN A 521 -17.67 15.18 0.47
N GLY A 522 -18.99 15.14 0.16
CA GLY A 522 -20.03 14.67 1.08
C GLY A 522 -19.90 13.18 1.41
N LEU A 523 -19.60 12.33 0.43
CA LEU A 523 -19.36 10.89 0.61
C LEU A 523 -18.11 10.65 1.48
N LEU A 524 -16.99 11.32 1.19
CA LEU A 524 -15.76 11.23 1.97
C LEU A 524 -15.97 11.71 3.41
N LYS A 525 -16.69 12.81 3.61
CA LYS A 525 -17.07 13.25 4.95
C LYS A 525 -17.93 12.22 5.67
N SER A 526 -18.87 11.56 4.98
CA SER A 526 -19.71 10.53 5.61
C SER A 526 -18.92 9.27 5.99
N SER A 527 -17.92 8.90 5.20
CA SER A 527 -17.07 7.73 5.48
C SER A 527 -16.25 7.90 6.75
N SER A 528 -15.81 9.13 7.06
CA SER A 528 -14.97 9.41 8.24
C SER A 528 -15.64 9.11 9.58
N SER A 529 -16.98 9.02 9.63
CA SER A 529 -17.75 8.66 10.83
C SER A 529 -18.47 7.31 10.72
N ALA A 530 -18.47 6.68 9.55
CA ALA A 530 -19.14 5.40 9.30
C ALA A 530 -18.36 4.23 9.88
N ASP A 531 -19.06 3.21 10.36
CA ASP A 531 -18.42 1.95 10.74
C ASP A 531 -17.78 1.27 9.51
N VAL A 532 -16.67 0.55 9.72
CA VAL A 532 -15.88 -0.08 8.66
C VAL A 532 -16.74 -0.94 7.72
N ALA A 533 -17.75 -1.65 8.24
CA ALA A 533 -18.66 -2.44 7.42
C ALA A 533 -19.52 -1.59 6.45
N ALA A 534 -19.84 -0.35 6.83
CA ALA A 534 -20.62 0.56 5.97
C ALA A 534 -19.75 1.31 4.97
N GLN A 535 -18.44 1.42 5.22
CA GLN A 535 -17.51 2.16 4.37
C GLN A 535 -17.39 1.57 2.97
N GLN A 536 -17.46 0.22 2.81
CA GLN A 536 -17.37 -0.45 1.51
C GLN A 536 -18.33 0.18 0.49
N GLY A 537 -19.63 0.30 0.83
CA GLY A 537 -20.64 0.87 -0.07
C GLY A 537 -20.54 2.39 -0.25
N ILE A 538 -19.85 3.09 0.66
CA ILE A 538 -19.57 4.52 0.50
C ILE A 538 -18.46 4.71 -0.54
N PHE A 539 -17.36 3.97 -0.43
CA PHE A 539 -16.23 4.08 -1.36
C PHE A 539 -16.54 3.55 -2.75
N GLU A 540 -17.44 2.58 -2.90
CA GLU A 540 -18.02 2.22 -4.19
C GLU A 540 -18.69 3.43 -4.86
N LYS A 541 -19.50 4.20 -4.10
CA LYS A 541 -20.14 5.42 -4.62
C LYS A 541 -19.13 6.53 -4.92
N VAL A 542 -18.05 6.64 -4.12
CA VAL A 542 -16.96 7.60 -4.40
C VAL A 542 -16.31 7.26 -5.73
N ASP A 543 -15.93 5.98 -5.94
CA ASP A 543 -15.33 5.55 -7.22
C ASP A 543 -16.22 5.85 -8.41
N HIS A 544 -17.51 5.49 -8.33
CA HIS A 544 -18.47 5.79 -9.38
C HIS A 544 -18.59 7.30 -9.66
N ALA A 545 -18.74 8.12 -8.62
CA ALA A 545 -18.87 9.57 -8.77
C ALA A 545 -17.60 10.21 -9.35
N VAL A 546 -16.41 9.75 -8.97
CA VAL A 546 -15.14 10.21 -9.53
C VAL A 546 -15.00 9.79 -10.99
N MET A 547 -15.35 8.55 -11.33
CA MET A 547 -15.31 8.06 -12.72
C MET A 547 -16.26 8.85 -13.62
N ASP A 548 -17.45 9.26 -13.13
CA ASP A 548 -18.41 10.09 -13.86
C ASP A 548 -17.85 11.46 -14.25
N GLN A 549 -16.88 12.00 -13.48
CA GLN A 549 -16.19 13.26 -13.80
C GLN A 549 -15.18 13.14 -14.96
N ALA A 550 -14.81 11.92 -15.36
CA ALA A 550 -13.81 11.64 -16.40
C ALA A 550 -12.50 12.44 -16.19
N VAL A 551 -11.96 12.43 -14.98
CA VAL A 551 -10.72 13.13 -14.61
C VAL A 551 -9.56 12.21 -14.31
N TYR A 552 -9.81 10.98 -13.86
CA TYR A 552 -8.84 9.93 -13.64
C TYR A 552 -9.12 8.78 -14.61
N LEU A 553 -8.29 8.62 -15.63
CA LEU A 553 -8.39 7.53 -16.61
C LEU A 553 -7.48 6.37 -16.15
N PRO A 554 -8.03 5.38 -15.43
CA PRO A 554 -7.26 4.21 -15.01
C PRO A 554 -6.92 3.36 -16.23
N PHE A 555 -5.67 2.91 -16.31
CA PHE A 555 -5.27 2.03 -17.40
C PHE A 555 -4.60 0.73 -16.94
N GLN A 556 -4.06 0.70 -15.72
CA GLN A 556 -3.40 -0.49 -15.19
C GLN A 556 -3.49 -0.59 -13.67
N TYR A 557 -3.82 -1.78 -13.15
CA TYR A 557 -3.52 -2.18 -11.79
C TYR A 557 -2.13 -2.79 -11.78
N ASP A 558 -1.16 -2.15 -11.09
CA ASP A 558 0.24 -2.58 -11.11
C ASP A 558 0.41 -3.95 -10.46
N LYS A 559 1.30 -4.74 -11.06
CA LYS A 559 1.90 -5.94 -10.50
C LYS A 559 3.41 -5.77 -10.37
N SER A 560 3.99 -6.59 -9.52
CA SER A 560 5.43 -6.66 -9.36
C SER A 560 5.88 -8.10 -9.28
N LEU A 561 6.64 -8.55 -10.28
CA LEU A 561 7.16 -9.91 -10.28
C LEU A 561 8.36 -10.00 -9.32
N TYR A 562 8.16 -10.69 -8.20
CA TYR A 562 9.19 -10.98 -7.21
C TYR A 562 9.76 -12.38 -7.39
N TYR A 563 10.99 -12.56 -6.95
CA TYR A 563 11.62 -13.87 -6.84
C TYR A 563 12.13 -14.10 -5.42
N ARG A 564 11.85 -15.27 -4.87
CA ARG A 564 12.30 -15.71 -3.55
C ARG A 564 13.31 -16.84 -3.69
N ASN A 565 14.41 -16.75 -2.93
CA ASN A 565 15.39 -17.84 -2.88
C ASN A 565 14.72 -19.10 -2.29
N PRO A 566 14.86 -20.29 -2.91
CA PRO A 566 14.25 -21.53 -2.41
C PRO A 566 14.63 -21.93 -0.98
N ARG A 567 15.75 -21.42 -0.44
CA ARG A 567 16.18 -21.67 0.94
C ARG A 567 15.34 -20.92 1.99
N LEU A 568 14.52 -19.96 1.57
CA LEU A 568 13.71 -19.15 2.47
C LEU A 568 12.52 -19.94 3.02
N THR A 569 12.19 -19.67 4.28
CA THR A 569 11.05 -20.26 4.99
C THR A 569 10.12 -19.16 5.48
N ASN A 570 8.85 -19.53 5.72
CA ASN A 570 7.79 -18.62 6.19
C ASN A 570 7.56 -17.41 5.27
N ILE A 571 7.77 -17.58 3.98
CA ILE A 571 7.55 -16.54 2.98
C ILE A 571 6.06 -16.36 2.71
N TYR A 572 5.61 -15.12 2.79
CA TYR A 572 4.29 -14.66 2.32
C TYR A 572 4.34 -13.15 2.01
N LEU A 573 3.35 -12.68 1.27
CA LEU A 573 3.22 -11.28 0.91
C LEU A 573 2.33 -10.54 1.93
N GLN A 574 2.78 -9.36 2.37
CA GLN A 574 2.05 -8.50 3.32
C GLN A 574 1.04 -7.63 2.57
N ALA A 575 -0.23 -8.05 2.60
CA ALA A 575 -1.29 -7.40 1.83
C ALA A 575 -1.54 -5.94 2.20
N GLY A 576 -1.30 -5.55 3.45
CA GLY A 576 -1.49 -4.18 3.92
C GLY A 576 -0.36 -3.21 3.56
N LEU A 577 0.76 -3.73 3.02
CA LEU A 577 1.94 -2.95 2.64
C LEU A 577 2.30 -3.17 1.16
N GLY A 578 1.31 -3.08 0.27
CA GLY A 578 1.56 -3.15 -1.17
C GLY A 578 2.03 -4.51 -1.67
N ASN A 579 1.80 -5.58 -0.90
CA ASN A 579 2.20 -6.94 -1.24
C ASN A 579 3.72 -7.12 -1.44
N TYR A 580 4.56 -6.46 -0.64
CA TYR A 580 5.94 -6.88 -0.44
C TYR A 580 5.99 -8.14 0.44
N TYR A 581 7.09 -8.90 0.39
CA TYR A 581 7.27 -10.00 1.34
C TYR A 581 7.37 -9.45 2.77
N ASP A 582 6.79 -10.16 3.73
CA ASP A 582 6.87 -9.79 5.15
C ASP A 582 8.28 -10.09 5.71
N TYR A 583 9.19 -9.12 5.61
CA TYR A 583 10.62 -9.31 5.91
C TYR A 583 10.90 -9.74 7.35
N VAL A 584 10.04 -9.37 8.30
CA VAL A 584 10.27 -9.64 9.73
C VAL A 584 10.02 -11.10 10.12
N ASN A 585 9.18 -11.80 9.33
CA ASN A 585 8.76 -13.17 9.63
C ASN A 585 9.50 -14.24 8.81
N ILE A 586 10.42 -13.82 7.93
CA ILE A 586 11.19 -14.73 7.08
C ILE A 586 12.23 -15.50 7.89
N GLY A 587 12.32 -16.81 7.62
CA GLY A 587 13.43 -17.64 8.07
C GLY A 587 14.33 -18.06 6.90
N VAL A 588 15.51 -18.55 7.22
CA VAL A 588 16.43 -19.17 6.26
C VAL A 588 16.59 -20.65 6.62
N GLY A 589 16.29 -21.53 5.68
CA GLY A 589 16.56 -22.95 5.82
C GLY A 589 18.06 -23.20 5.93
N GLY A 590 18.50 -24.17 6.73
CA GLY A 590 19.88 -24.55 6.82
C GLY A 590 20.39 -25.02 5.47
N GLY A 591 21.11 -24.16 4.77
CA GLY A 591 21.99 -24.57 3.70
C GLY A 591 23.15 -25.29 4.36
N SER A 592 23.32 -26.54 4.01
CA SER A 592 24.52 -27.33 4.27
C SER A 592 25.74 -26.65 3.63
#